data_5858212ffd7f6ccd3ee94f0f6b56507e
#
_entry.id   5858212ffd7f6ccd3ee94f0f6b56507e
#
_cell.length_a   1.000
_cell.length_b   1.000
_cell.length_c   1.000
_cell.angle_alpha   90.00
_cell.angle_beta   90.00
_cell.angle_gamma   90.00
#
_symmetry.space_group_name_H-M   'P 1'
#
loop_
_entity.id
_entity.type
_entity.pdbx_description
1 polymer ?
#
loop_
_entity_poly.entity_id
_entity_poly.type
_entity_poly.pdbx_seq_one_letter_code
_entity_poly.pdbx_strand_id
1 'polypeptide(L)'
;ESDRILSEGKSLVRDNREGGRHRRAPSIGQGSARVKRNNWMKRVTYFVGAVFAIFVSASIAGLVLDGIGFAGVMAVALAVVVAAWVFTNYPKVKVPTRTDINKGNVQQMVSRTELWLEAQRPALPPPAAKIVGDMGVQLDALGLQLDGLDQNHPKAREVRSLVGEQLPQMIDS
;
A
#
# COMPACT_ATOMS: atom_id res chain seq x y z
N GLU A 1 8.90 -17.50 34.81
CA GLU A 1 8.93 -18.21 33.50
C GLU A 1 7.51 -18.50 33.00
N SER A 2 6.61 -18.96 33.89
CA SER A 2 5.21 -19.27 33.56
C SER A 2 4.42 -18.05 33.07
N ASP A 3 4.63 -16.87 33.65
CA ASP A 3 3.94 -15.63 33.27
C ASP A 3 4.35 -15.15 31.89
N ARG A 4 5.59 -15.43 31.50
CA ARG A 4 6.10 -15.10 30.17
C ARG A 4 5.46 -15.97 29.08
N ILE A 5 5.33 -17.27 29.33
CA ILE A 5 4.64 -18.20 28.44
C ILE A 5 3.16 -17.89 28.30
N LEU A 6 2.50 -17.49 29.41
CA LEU A 6 1.10 -17.07 29.39
C LEU A 6 0.90 -15.74 28.63
N SER A 7 1.82 -14.80 28.72
CA SER A 7 1.75 -13.54 27.99
C SER A 7 1.97 -13.75 26.49
N GLU A 8 2.90 -14.62 26.10
CA GLU A 8 3.11 -15.04 24.71
C GLU A 8 1.91 -15.79 24.14
N GLY A 9 1.35 -16.71 24.91
CA GLY A 9 0.12 -17.42 24.51
C GLY A 9 -1.06 -16.49 24.32
N LYS A 10 -1.27 -15.53 25.22
CA LYS A 10 -2.31 -14.49 25.09
C LYS A 10 -2.09 -13.58 23.88
N SER A 11 -0.86 -13.23 23.57
CA SER A 11 -0.56 -12.41 22.38
C SER A 11 -0.85 -13.16 21.09
N LEU A 12 -0.52 -14.45 21.00
CA LEU A 12 -0.81 -15.29 19.83
C LEU A 12 -2.33 -15.50 19.63
N VAL A 13 -3.07 -15.71 20.72
CA VAL A 13 -4.53 -15.85 20.66
C VAL A 13 -5.20 -14.53 20.25
N ARG A 14 -4.69 -13.41 20.73
CA ARG A 14 -5.16 -12.07 20.35
C ARG A 14 -4.91 -11.78 18.89
N ASP A 15 -3.70 -12.09 18.38
CA ASP A 15 -3.30 -11.93 17.00
C ASP A 15 -4.15 -12.79 16.05
N ASN A 16 -4.48 -14.01 16.49
CA ASN A 16 -5.35 -14.92 15.72
C ASN A 16 -6.84 -14.49 15.74
N ARG A 17 -7.33 -13.94 16.84
CA ARG A 17 -8.68 -13.34 16.94
C ARG A 17 -8.84 -12.07 16.10
N GLU A 18 -7.78 -11.30 15.96
CA GLU A 18 -7.74 -10.07 15.16
C GLU A 18 -7.55 -10.32 13.65
N GLY A 19 -7.66 -11.56 13.17
CA GLY A 19 -7.66 -11.92 11.76
C GLY A 19 -6.38 -12.60 11.28
N GLY A 20 -5.41 -12.88 12.17
CA GLY A 20 -4.21 -13.66 11.88
C GLY A 20 -3.42 -13.20 10.66
N ARG A 21 -2.84 -14.15 9.94
CA ARG A 21 -1.99 -13.92 8.76
C ARG A 21 -2.72 -13.30 7.55
N HIS A 22 -4.04 -13.22 7.58
CA HIS A 22 -4.84 -12.67 6.48
C HIS A 22 -5.16 -11.18 6.64
N ARG A 23 -4.87 -10.58 7.80
CA ARG A 23 -5.02 -9.15 8.01
C ARG A 23 -3.95 -8.41 7.20
N ARG A 24 -4.37 -7.41 6.42
CA ARG A 24 -3.42 -6.49 5.78
C ARG A 24 -2.56 -5.89 6.88
N ALA A 25 -1.26 -6.18 6.85
CA ALA A 25 -0.32 -5.64 7.82
C ALA A 25 -0.47 -4.12 7.89
N PRO A 26 -0.58 -3.52 9.09
CA PRO A 26 -0.57 -2.07 9.22
C PRO A 26 0.74 -1.53 8.62
N SER A 27 0.68 -0.32 8.04
CA SER A 27 1.87 0.31 7.48
C SER A 27 2.93 0.47 8.57
N ILE A 28 4.15 0.05 8.28
CA ILE A 28 5.29 0.14 9.20
C ILE A 28 5.86 1.55 9.27
N GLY A 29 5.54 2.42 8.30
CA GLY A 29 6.02 3.80 8.22
C GLY A 29 5.06 4.71 7.46
N GLN A 30 5.31 6.02 7.51
CA GLN A 30 4.49 7.02 6.82
C GLN A 30 4.69 6.99 5.32
N GLY A 31 5.87 6.60 4.85
CA GLY A 31 6.19 6.46 3.43
C GLY A 31 5.31 5.41 2.77
N SER A 32 5.21 4.22 3.34
CA SER A 32 4.32 3.14 2.86
C SER A 32 2.85 3.53 2.96
N ALA A 33 2.43 4.20 4.04
CA ALA A 33 1.08 4.71 4.22
C ALA A 33 0.73 5.76 3.16
N ARG A 34 1.64 6.68 2.84
CA ARG A 34 1.48 7.71 1.80
C ARG A 34 1.29 7.09 0.42
N VAL A 35 2.09 6.09 0.06
CA VAL A 35 1.96 5.36 -1.21
C VAL A 35 0.60 4.67 -1.31
N LYS A 36 0.16 3.99 -0.25
CA LYS A 36 -1.16 3.35 -0.19
C LYS A 36 -2.30 4.36 -0.31
N ARG A 37 -2.21 5.49 0.42
CA ARG A 37 -3.20 6.57 0.36
C ARG A 37 -3.27 7.19 -1.04
N ASN A 38 -2.13 7.47 -1.65
CA ASN A 38 -2.07 8.05 -2.98
C ASN A 38 -2.68 7.10 -4.03
N ASN A 39 -2.41 5.79 -3.92
CA ASN A 39 -3.02 4.79 -4.78
C ASN A 39 -4.55 4.69 -4.56
N TRP A 40 -5.00 4.78 -3.31
CA TRP A 40 -6.42 4.81 -2.98
C TRP A 40 -7.09 6.07 -3.55
N MET A 41 -6.49 7.25 -3.38
CA MET A 41 -7.00 8.49 -3.96
C MET A 41 -7.11 8.42 -5.49
N LYS A 42 -6.10 7.89 -6.18
CA LYS A 42 -6.17 7.66 -7.63
C LYS A 42 -7.34 6.76 -8.00
N ARG A 43 -7.59 5.68 -7.25
CA ARG A 43 -8.74 4.79 -7.47
C ARG A 43 -10.06 5.54 -7.35
N VAL A 44 -10.22 6.34 -6.27
CA VAL A 44 -11.42 7.13 -6.05
C VAL A 44 -11.64 8.12 -7.20
N THR A 45 -10.59 8.82 -7.62
CA THR A 45 -10.68 9.77 -8.75
C THR A 45 -11.10 9.08 -10.05
N TYR A 46 -10.49 7.95 -10.39
CA TYR A 46 -10.89 7.18 -11.59
C TYR A 46 -12.30 6.61 -11.48
N PHE A 47 -12.71 6.14 -10.29
CA PHE A 47 -14.07 5.67 -10.06
C PHE A 47 -15.10 6.79 -10.26
N VAL A 48 -14.87 7.96 -9.64
CA VAL A 48 -15.75 9.12 -9.81
C VAL A 48 -15.83 9.55 -11.27
N GLY A 49 -14.70 9.57 -11.99
CA GLY A 49 -14.66 9.86 -13.42
C GLY A 49 -15.46 8.85 -14.25
N ALA A 50 -15.34 7.55 -13.93
CA ALA A 50 -16.10 6.50 -14.61
C ALA A 50 -17.61 6.62 -14.36
N VAL A 51 -18.03 6.86 -13.12
CA VAL A 51 -19.43 7.08 -12.76
C VAL A 51 -19.98 8.31 -13.48
N PHE A 52 -19.23 9.41 -13.49
CA PHE A 52 -19.62 10.62 -14.22
C PHE A 52 -19.79 10.36 -15.72
N ALA A 53 -18.86 9.63 -16.34
CA ALA A 53 -18.96 9.24 -17.76
C ALA A 53 -20.21 8.39 -18.04
N ILE A 54 -20.55 7.45 -17.15
CA ILE A 54 -21.78 6.64 -17.26
C ILE A 54 -23.00 7.52 -17.22
N PHE A 55 -23.09 8.49 -16.30
CA PHE A 55 -24.23 9.40 -16.20
C PHE A 55 -24.36 10.32 -17.42
N VAL A 56 -23.25 10.87 -17.91
CA VAL A 56 -23.24 11.70 -19.13
C VAL A 56 -23.71 10.88 -20.33
N SER A 57 -23.20 9.68 -20.51
CA SER A 57 -23.60 8.78 -21.61
C SER A 57 -25.08 8.42 -21.52
N ALA A 58 -25.57 8.13 -20.32
CA ALA A 58 -26.98 7.83 -20.08
C ALA A 58 -27.89 9.04 -20.38
N SER A 59 -27.45 10.24 -20.00
CA SER A 59 -28.19 11.49 -20.29
C SER A 59 -28.31 11.75 -21.79
N ILE A 60 -27.21 11.56 -22.53
CA ILE A 60 -27.20 11.69 -23.99
C ILE A 60 -28.13 10.66 -24.63
N ALA A 61 -28.03 9.40 -24.19
CA ALA A 61 -28.92 8.33 -24.70
C ALA A 61 -30.39 8.62 -24.41
N GLY A 62 -30.70 9.16 -23.22
CA GLY A 62 -32.06 9.55 -22.84
C GLY A 62 -32.64 10.66 -23.71
N LEU A 63 -31.82 11.63 -24.11
CA LEU A 63 -32.23 12.71 -25.02
C LEU A 63 -32.49 12.18 -26.45
N VAL A 64 -31.70 11.19 -26.90
CA VAL A 64 -31.84 10.62 -28.28
C VAL A 64 -33.02 9.67 -28.38
N LEU A 65 -33.31 8.92 -27.31
CA LEU A 65 -34.32 7.85 -27.27
C LEU A 65 -35.69 8.30 -26.70
N ASP A 66 -35.88 9.59 -26.55
CA ASP A 66 -37.11 10.19 -26.00
C ASP A 66 -37.50 9.66 -24.60
N GLY A 67 -36.47 9.36 -23.80
CA GLY A 67 -36.55 8.90 -22.42
C GLY A 67 -35.79 7.60 -22.14
N ILE A 68 -35.21 7.52 -20.95
CA ILE A 68 -34.59 6.29 -20.45
C ILE A 68 -35.68 5.49 -19.75
N GLY A 69 -36.26 4.49 -20.43
CA GLY A 69 -37.21 3.58 -19.82
C GLY A 69 -36.61 2.82 -18.62
N PHE A 70 -37.43 2.05 -17.90
CA PHE A 70 -37.01 1.25 -16.75
C PHE A 70 -35.77 0.37 -17.05
N ALA A 71 -35.71 -0.23 -18.24
CA ALA A 71 -34.56 -1.03 -18.67
C ALA A 71 -33.26 -0.22 -18.73
N GLY A 72 -33.32 1.04 -19.18
CA GLY A 72 -32.16 1.93 -19.22
C GLY A 72 -31.66 2.31 -17.82
N VAL A 73 -32.56 2.57 -16.88
CA VAL A 73 -32.19 2.84 -15.47
C VAL A 73 -31.52 1.62 -14.86
N MET A 74 -32.02 0.42 -15.11
CA MET A 74 -31.42 -0.81 -14.63
C MET A 74 -30.03 -1.07 -15.25
N ALA A 75 -29.85 -0.74 -16.53
CA ALA A 75 -28.55 -0.85 -17.19
C ALA A 75 -27.51 0.11 -16.57
N VAL A 76 -27.89 1.35 -16.29
CA VAL A 76 -27.01 2.33 -15.61
C VAL A 76 -26.66 1.85 -14.20
N ALA A 77 -27.63 1.37 -13.42
CA ALA A 77 -27.37 0.83 -12.08
C ALA A 77 -26.39 -0.35 -12.13
N LEU A 78 -26.58 -1.28 -13.06
CA LEU A 78 -25.68 -2.42 -13.26
C LEU A 78 -24.26 -1.94 -13.63
N ALA A 79 -24.13 -0.98 -14.54
CA ALA A 79 -22.84 -0.43 -14.94
C ALA A 79 -22.08 0.21 -13.76
N VAL A 80 -22.78 0.94 -12.89
CA VAL A 80 -22.18 1.51 -11.66
C VAL A 80 -21.73 0.42 -10.69
N VAL A 81 -22.52 -0.64 -10.50
CA VAL A 81 -22.15 -1.79 -9.64
C VAL A 81 -20.90 -2.49 -10.20
N VAL A 82 -20.86 -2.75 -11.51
CA VAL A 82 -19.68 -3.35 -12.15
C VAL A 82 -18.45 -2.46 -12.01
N ALA A 83 -18.60 -1.15 -12.23
CA ALA A 83 -17.52 -0.20 -12.02
C ALA A 83 -17.02 -0.24 -10.56
N ALA A 84 -17.91 -0.21 -9.58
CA ALA A 84 -17.55 -0.30 -8.16
C ALA A 84 -16.79 -1.61 -7.87
N TRP A 85 -17.26 -2.74 -8.40
CA TRP A 85 -16.60 -4.03 -8.22
C TRP A 85 -15.19 -4.06 -8.82
N VAL A 86 -15.02 -3.55 -10.05
CA VAL A 86 -13.70 -3.46 -10.72
C VAL A 86 -12.75 -2.56 -9.92
N PHE A 87 -13.18 -1.37 -9.53
CA PHE A 87 -12.31 -0.42 -8.81
C PHE A 87 -12.01 -0.86 -7.37
N THR A 88 -12.84 -1.68 -6.77
CA THR A 88 -12.57 -2.29 -5.46
C THR A 88 -11.49 -3.38 -5.56
N ASN A 89 -11.54 -4.19 -6.63
CA ASN A 89 -10.62 -5.31 -6.81
C ASN A 89 -9.30 -4.93 -7.51
N TYR A 90 -9.28 -3.89 -8.34
CA TYR A 90 -8.12 -3.46 -9.13
C TYR A 90 -7.92 -1.93 -9.06
N PRO A 91 -6.67 -1.41 -9.20
CA PRO A 91 -5.39 -2.10 -9.10
C PRO A 91 -4.94 -2.25 -7.64
N LYS A 92 -4.29 -3.37 -7.32
CA LYS A 92 -3.60 -3.55 -6.02
C LYS A 92 -2.28 -2.80 -6.05
N VAL A 93 -1.84 -2.27 -4.89
CA VAL A 93 -0.48 -1.72 -4.76
C VAL A 93 0.50 -2.86 -5.03
N LYS A 94 1.34 -2.72 -6.05
CA LYS A 94 2.40 -3.69 -6.31
C LYS A 94 3.45 -3.56 -5.21
N VAL A 95 3.76 -4.67 -4.55
CA VAL A 95 4.92 -4.74 -3.67
C VAL A 95 6.16 -4.65 -4.57
N PRO A 96 7.08 -3.70 -4.31
CA PRO A 96 8.29 -3.61 -5.10
C PRO A 96 9.13 -4.87 -4.93
N THR A 97 9.72 -5.34 -6.02
CA THR A 97 10.73 -6.39 -5.98
C THR A 97 12.05 -5.80 -5.52
N ARG A 98 12.98 -6.66 -5.07
CA ARG A 98 14.31 -6.23 -4.61
C ARG A 98 15.04 -5.36 -5.65
N THR A 99 14.92 -5.70 -6.93
CA THR A 99 15.50 -4.94 -8.04
C THR A 99 14.82 -3.58 -8.27
N ASP A 100 13.58 -3.40 -7.80
CA ASP A 100 12.83 -2.16 -7.94
C ASP A 100 13.10 -1.16 -6.81
N ILE A 101 13.66 -1.62 -5.68
CA ILE A 101 13.97 -0.77 -4.53
C ILE A 101 14.93 0.35 -4.94
N ASN A 102 15.99 0.04 -5.67
CA ASN A 102 17.03 1.00 -6.09
C ASN A 102 16.63 1.95 -7.22
N LYS A 103 15.44 1.81 -7.80
CA LYS A 103 14.96 2.68 -8.88
C LYS A 103 14.42 4.01 -8.34
N GLY A 104 14.81 5.12 -8.94
CA GLY A 104 14.30 6.45 -8.61
C GLY A 104 15.18 7.22 -7.62
N ASN A 105 14.61 8.26 -6.99
CA ASN A 105 15.31 9.06 -6.00
C ASN A 105 15.40 8.36 -4.65
N VAL A 106 16.31 8.83 -3.77
CA VAL A 106 16.59 8.19 -2.47
C VAL A 106 15.35 8.16 -1.56
N GLN A 107 14.53 9.19 -1.61
CA GLN A 107 13.27 9.25 -0.85
C GLN A 107 12.25 8.20 -1.32
N GLN A 108 12.12 8.00 -2.63
CA GLN A 108 11.28 6.93 -3.20
C GLN A 108 11.80 5.55 -2.86
N MET A 109 13.13 5.40 -2.80
CA MET A 109 13.78 4.16 -2.38
C MET A 109 13.41 3.81 -0.94
N VAL A 110 13.49 4.75 0.00
CA VAL A 110 13.08 4.55 1.39
C VAL A 110 11.63 4.06 1.47
N SER A 111 10.69 4.74 0.80
CA SER A 111 9.28 4.31 0.77
C SER A 111 9.05 2.93 0.14
N ARG A 112 9.84 2.55 -0.86
CA ARG A 112 9.79 1.20 -1.46
C ARG A 112 10.35 0.14 -0.52
N THR A 113 11.43 0.46 0.19
CA THR A 113 12.01 -0.43 1.21
C THR A 113 10.99 -0.69 2.32
N GLU A 114 10.29 0.34 2.79
CA GLU A 114 9.21 0.17 3.76
C GLU A 114 8.10 -0.76 3.26
N LEU A 115 7.63 -0.57 2.01
CA LEU A 115 6.62 -1.45 1.41
C LEU A 115 7.10 -2.90 1.28
N TRP A 116 8.36 -3.10 0.92
CA TRP A 116 8.96 -4.42 0.82
C TRP A 116 9.08 -5.08 2.19
N LEU A 117 9.60 -4.38 3.20
CA LEU A 117 9.70 -4.85 4.59
C LEU A 117 8.33 -5.20 5.16
N GLU A 118 7.32 -4.38 4.91
CA GLU A 118 5.95 -4.64 5.34
C GLU A 118 5.40 -5.93 4.72
N ALA A 119 5.74 -6.23 3.48
CA ALA A 119 5.33 -7.46 2.82
C ALA A 119 6.03 -8.69 3.37
N GLN A 120 7.28 -8.57 3.86
CA GLN A 120 8.04 -9.65 4.49
C GLN A 120 7.61 -9.92 5.94
N ARG A 121 7.11 -8.91 6.64
CA ARG A 121 6.75 -8.99 8.06
C ARG A 121 5.90 -10.20 8.45
N PRO A 122 4.87 -10.63 7.69
CA PRO A 122 4.06 -11.80 8.04
C PRO A 122 4.82 -13.14 8.02
N ALA A 123 5.95 -13.20 7.30
CA ALA A 123 6.79 -14.40 7.19
C ALA A 123 7.85 -14.49 8.30
N LEU A 124 8.06 -13.41 9.05
CA LEU A 124 9.09 -13.31 10.08
C LEU A 124 8.60 -13.81 11.44
N PRO A 125 9.49 -14.39 12.27
CA PRO A 125 9.21 -14.69 13.67
C PRO A 125 8.83 -13.43 14.46
N PRO A 126 8.04 -13.54 15.55
CA PRO A 126 7.56 -12.37 16.31
C PRO A 126 8.65 -11.38 16.76
N PRO A 127 9.83 -11.79 17.23
CA PRO A 127 10.90 -10.86 17.57
C PRO A 127 11.39 -10.05 16.36
N ALA A 128 11.60 -10.72 15.22
CA ALA A 128 12.05 -10.08 13.99
C ALA A 128 10.98 -9.15 13.40
N ALA A 129 9.70 -9.55 13.46
CA ALA A 129 8.59 -8.72 13.02
C ALA A 129 8.48 -7.41 13.83
N LYS A 130 8.84 -7.43 15.12
CA LYS A 130 8.92 -6.22 15.96
C LYS A 130 10.06 -5.31 15.50
N ILE A 131 11.25 -5.87 15.29
CA ILE A 131 12.41 -5.12 14.80
C ILE A 131 12.10 -4.43 13.46
N VAL A 132 11.47 -5.13 12.53
CA VAL A 132 11.04 -4.54 11.25
C VAL A 132 10.04 -3.40 11.45
N GLY A 133 9.15 -3.50 12.45
CA GLY A 133 8.26 -2.39 12.81
C GLY A 133 9.01 -1.16 13.32
N ASP A 134 10.01 -1.36 14.17
CA ASP A 134 10.85 -0.29 14.72
C ASP A 134 11.75 0.35 13.64
N MET A 135 12.23 -0.45 12.67
CA MET A 135 12.96 0.04 11.50
C MET A 135 12.11 0.98 10.63
N GLY A 136 10.79 0.73 10.52
CA GLY A 136 9.89 1.61 9.78
C GLY A 136 9.89 3.04 10.32
N VAL A 137 9.92 3.22 11.64
CA VAL A 137 9.99 4.54 12.28
C VAL A 137 11.33 5.24 11.94
N GLN A 138 12.42 4.49 11.92
CA GLN A 138 13.74 5.04 11.59
C GLN A 138 13.82 5.41 10.10
N LEU A 139 13.24 4.59 9.22
CA LEU A 139 13.17 4.89 7.79
C LEU A 139 12.33 6.14 7.50
N ASP A 140 11.22 6.36 8.23
CA ASP A 140 10.44 7.59 8.14
C ASP A 140 11.27 8.83 8.51
N ALA A 141 11.99 8.77 9.63
CA ALA A 141 12.86 9.86 10.07
C ALA A 141 13.98 10.13 9.04
N LEU A 142 14.56 9.08 8.48
CA LEU A 142 15.53 9.17 7.40
C LEU A 142 14.93 9.78 6.12
N GLY A 143 13.72 9.38 5.74
CA GLY A 143 13.01 9.93 4.59
C GLY A 143 12.77 11.44 4.69
N LEU A 144 12.45 11.93 5.91
CA LEU A 144 12.31 13.37 6.17
C LEU A 144 13.64 14.13 6.07
N GLN A 145 14.74 13.54 6.54
CA GLN A 145 16.07 14.16 6.44
C GLN A 145 16.61 14.21 5.00
N LEU A 146 16.15 13.27 4.16
CA LEU A 146 16.53 13.21 2.74
C LEU A 146 15.65 14.11 1.87
N ASP A 147 14.58 14.69 2.43
CA ASP A 147 13.72 15.62 1.70
C ASP A 147 14.50 16.89 1.39
N GLY A 148 14.62 17.22 0.10
CA GLY A 148 15.40 18.37 -0.37
C GLY A 148 16.91 18.12 -0.52
N LEU A 149 17.43 16.92 -0.22
CA LEU A 149 18.84 16.60 -0.43
C LEU A 149 19.12 16.30 -1.91
N ASP A 150 20.22 16.87 -2.44
CA ASP A 150 20.65 16.52 -3.80
C ASP A 150 20.98 15.01 -3.88
N GLN A 151 20.48 14.36 -4.93
CA GLN A 151 20.68 12.93 -5.15
C GLN A 151 22.15 12.54 -5.39
N ASN A 152 22.98 13.50 -5.83
CA ASN A 152 24.40 13.33 -6.03
C ASN A 152 25.23 13.58 -4.75
N HIS A 153 24.59 14.04 -3.67
CA HIS A 153 25.28 14.27 -2.40
C HIS A 153 25.89 12.95 -1.88
N PRO A 154 27.14 12.97 -1.35
CA PRO A 154 27.81 11.77 -0.83
C PRO A 154 26.95 10.97 0.14
N LYS A 155 26.27 11.63 1.08
CA LYS A 155 25.36 10.99 2.04
C LYS A 155 24.14 10.34 1.38
N ALA A 156 23.62 10.89 0.30
CA ALA A 156 22.51 10.27 -0.44
C ALA A 156 22.95 8.95 -1.11
N ARG A 157 24.19 8.90 -1.60
CA ARG A 157 24.77 7.66 -2.14
C ARG A 157 25.03 6.61 -1.07
N GLU A 158 25.52 7.02 0.09
CA GLU A 158 25.72 6.13 1.24
C GLU A 158 24.39 5.50 1.70
N VAL A 159 23.34 6.30 1.88
CA VAL A 159 22.00 5.82 2.21
C VAL A 159 21.48 4.86 1.15
N ARG A 160 21.71 5.13 -0.14
CA ARG A 160 21.31 4.25 -1.23
C ARG A 160 21.95 2.87 -1.12
N SER A 161 23.24 2.81 -0.81
CA SER A 161 23.95 1.54 -0.61
C SER A 161 23.45 0.79 0.62
N LEU A 162 23.29 1.49 1.75
CA LEU A 162 22.87 0.86 3.01
C LEU A 162 21.43 0.34 2.94
N VAL A 163 20.49 1.20 2.54
CA VAL A 163 19.04 0.90 2.58
C VAL A 163 18.59 0.11 1.35
N GLY A 164 19.19 0.38 0.18
CA GLY A 164 18.78 -0.24 -1.07
C GLY A 164 19.43 -1.58 -1.36
N GLU A 165 20.63 -1.85 -0.81
CA GLU A 165 21.41 -3.05 -1.12
C GLU A 165 21.66 -3.91 0.11
N GLN A 166 22.25 -3.33 1.17
CA GLN A 166 22.68 -4.11 2.34
C GLN A 166 21.51 -4.59 3.18
N LEU A 167 20.53 -3.71 3.46
CA LEU A 167 19.38 -4.05 4.31
C LEU A 167 18.54 -5.20 3.72
N PRO A 168 18.18 -5.25 2.42
CA PRO A 168 17.51 -6.41 1.85
C PRO A 168 18.35 -7.70 1.90
N GLN A 169 19.69 -7.59 1.79
CA GLN A 169 20.57 -8.76 1.89
C GLN A 169 20.56 -9.38 3.28
N MET A 170 20.55 -8.54 4.32
CA MET A 170 20.55 -9.00 5.72
C MET A 170 19.25 -9.68 6.13
N ILE A 171 18.13 -9.36 5.47
CA ILE A 171 16.82 -9.95 5.78
C ILE A 171 16.59 -11.26 5.03
N ASP A 172 17.19 -11.42 3.85
CA ASP A 172 17.06 -12.62 3.02
C ASP A 172 18.07 -13.74 3.42
N SER A 173 19.06 -13.44 4.28
CA SER A 173 20.05 -14.42 4.78
C SER A 173 19.55 -15.16 6.01
#